data_818d4be2ab23a217f1ec538b514355d5
#
_entry.id   818d4be2ab23a217f1ec538b514355d5
#
_cell.length_a   1.000
_cell.length_b   1.000
_cell.length_c   1.000
_cell.angle_alpha   90.00
_cell.angle_beta   90.00
_cell.angle_gamma   90.00
#
_symmetry.space_group_name_H-M   'P 1'
#
loop_
_entity.id
_entity.type
_entity.pdbx_description
1 polymer ?
#
loop_
_entity_poly.entity_id
_entity_poly.type
_entity_poly.pdbx_seq_one_letter_code
_entity_poly.pdbx_strand_id
1 'polypeptide(L)'
;DLKSRGVGIIFITHFLDQVYEICDRITVLRNGELVGEYEIKDMPQVDLVSAMLGKAIDDISRLREERGKYSGKVEIVYEAEGLSSIEGVKPFDFAINKGEVNGFTGLLGSGRSESVRAIFAADRVTGGKVKVNGNEVKISKPKDAMECGIGYLPEDRKGDGIIQDLSVRDNLILAQQVLKGFWHPFKKAEAE
;
A
#
# COMPACT_ATOMS: atom_id res chain seq x y z
N ASP A 1 15.36 29.17 6.88
CA ASP A 1 15.62 30.58 6.45
C ASP A 1 14.39 31.48 6.65
N LEU A 2 13.17 31.15 6.22
CA LEU A 2 11.96 31.99 6.41
C LEU A 2 11.62 32.16 7.91
N LYS A 3 11.67 31.08 8.68
CA LYS A 3 11.39 31.07 10.11
C LYS A 3 12.37 32.04 10.87
N SER A 4 13.66 32.00 10.57
CA SER A 4 14.64 32.88 11.19
C SER A 4 14.43 34.36 10.85
N ARG A 5 13.66 34.67 9.80
CA ARG A 5 13.26 36.02 9.38
C ARG A 5 11.94 36.48 10.00
N GLY A 6 11.38 35.70 10.94
CA GLY A 6 10.15 36.04 11.66
C GLY A 6 8.86 35.79 10.85
N VAL A 7 8.94 35.03 9.76
CA VAL A 7 7.75 34.64 8.95
C VAL A 7 7.00 33.51 9.64
N GLY A 8 5.70 33.70 9.89
CA GLY A 8 4.80 32.62 10.32
C GLY A 8 4.48 31.69 9.15
N ILE A 9 4.65 30.37 9.37
CA ILE A 9 4.46 29.36 8.33
C ILE A 9 3.39 28.37 8.79
N ILE A 10 2.37 28.16 7.93
CA ILE A 10 1.42 27.07 8.09
C ILE A 10 1.84 25.96 7.12
N PHE A 11 2.14 24.78 7.68
CA PHE A 11 2.56 23.61 6.91
C PHE A 11 1.55 22.50 7.05
N ILE A 12 0.93 22.09 5.94
CA ILE A 12 -0.09 21.05 5.91
C ILE A 12 0.51 19.79 5.29
N THR A 13 0.59 18.74 6.05
CA THR A 13 1.17 17.46 5.62
C THR A 13 0.60 16.28 6.41
N HIS A 14 0.76 15.09 5.86
CA HIS A 14 0.53 13.82 6.56
C HIS A 14 1.85 13.04 6.80
N PHE A 15 2.99 13.61 6.41
CA PHE A 15 4.32 13.03 6.65
C PHE A 15 4.84 13.45 8.01
N LEU A 16 4.75 12.55 8.99
CA LEU A 16 5.08 12.86 10.38
C LEU A 16 6.54 13.26 10.57
N ASP A 17 7.47 12.63 9.86
CA ASP A 17 8.90 12.95 9.96
C ASP A 17 9.16 14.41 9.66
N GLN A 18 8.52 14.98 8.64
CA GLN A 18 8.62 16.40 8.30
C GLN A 18 8.04 17.29 9.40
N VAL A 19 6.94 16.85 10.03
CA VAL A 19 6.34 17.60 11.13
C VAL A 19 7.31 17.74 12.28
N TYR A 20 7.95 16.64 12.69
CA TYR A 20 8.91 16.62 13.80
C TYR A 20 10.20 17.37 13.48
N GLU A 21 10.58 17.44 12.19
CA GLU A 21 11.79 18.12 11.76
C GLU A 21 11.66 19.66 11.76
N ILE A 22 10.51 20.18 11.29
CA ILE A 22 10.39 21.61 10.95
C ILE A 22 9.35 22.38 11.76
N CYS A 23 8.36 21.72 12.40
CA CYS A 23 7.29 22.40 13.10
C CYS A 23 7.60 22.64 14.57
N ASP A 24 7.04 23.70 15.14
CA ASP A 24 7.09 23.98 16.59
C ASP A 24 5.83 23.44 17.27
N ARG A 25 4.67 23.62 16.63
CA ARG A 25 3.36 23.20 17.10
C ARG A 25 2.62 22.40 16.03
N ILE A 26 1.74 21.53 16.46
CA ILE A 26 0.85 20.78 15.59
C ILE A 26 -0.60 20.94 16.02
N THR A 27 -1.47 21.18 15.03
CA THR A 27 -2.92 21.12 15.18
C THR A 27 -3.42 19.86 14.50
N VAL A 28 -4.04 18.97 15.25
CA VAL A 28 -4.58 17.71 14.72
C VAL A 28 -6.06 17.89 14.40
N LEU A 29 -6.41 17.63 13.16
CA LEU A 29 -7.79 17.58 12.67
C LEU A 29 -8.15 16.15 12.27
N ARG A 30 -9.39 15.76 12.58
CA ARG A 30 -9.94 14.45 12.19
C ARG A 30 -11.38 14.62 11.77
N ASN A 31 -11.73 14.19 10.55
CA ASN A 31 -13.07 14.33 9.96
C ASN A 31 -13.63 15.77 10.02
N GLY A 32 -12.75 16.77 9.89
CA GLY A 32 -13.13 18.19 9.95
C GLY A 32 -13.24 18.77 11.36
N GLU A 33 -13.06 17.97 12.42
CA GLU A 33 -13.11 18.41 13.80
C GLU A 33 -11.71 18.57 14.40
N LEU A 34 -11.56 19.58 15.27
CA LEU A 34 -10.32 19.79 16.01
C LEU A 34 -10.18 18.71 17.10
N VAL A 35 -9.11 17.91 17.00
CA VAL A 35 -8.75 16.92 18.02
C VAL A 35 -7.93 17.58 19.13
N GLY A 36 -6.98 18.43 18.77
CA GLY A 36 -6.16 19.16 19.72
C GLY A 36 -5.00 19.91 19.09
N GLU A 37 -4.37 20.77 19.90
CA GLU A 37 -3.14 21.49 19.57
C GLU A 37 -2.05 21.09 20.57
N TYR A 38 -0.84 20.85 20.07
CA TYR A 38 0.25 20.31 20.87
C TYR A 38 1.57 21.00 20.49
N GLU A 39 2.45 21.19 21.46
CA GLU A 39 3.85 21.49 21.18
C GLU A 39 4.56 20.23 20.73
N ILE A 40 5.32 20.29 19.64
CA ILE A 40 5.97 19.10 19.07
C ILE A 40 6.91 18.43 20.08
N LYS A 41 7.63 19.21 20.87
CA LYS A 41 8.56 18.69 21.90
C LYS A 41 7.90 17.84 22.97
N ASP A 42 6.59 18.06 23.22
CA ASP A 42 5.81 17.40 24.26
C ASP A 42 4.89 16.30 23.70
N MET A 43 4.90 16.08 22.36
CA MET A 43 4.01 15.15 21.66
C MET A 43 4.81 13.99 21.05
N PRO A 44 4.90 12.84 21.71
CA PRO A 44 5.51 11.64 21.14
C PRO A 44 4.80 11.20 19.84
N GLN A 45 5.54 10.66 18.88
CA GLN A 45 5.00 10.26 17.58
C GLN A 45 3.86 9.25 17.70
N VAL A 46 3.92 8.34 18.69
CA VAL A 46 2.87 7.34 18.94
C VAL A 46 1.58 8.00 19.38
N ASP A 47 1.66 9.02 20.23
CA ASP A 47 0.51 9.77 20.72
C ASP A 47 -0.12 10.60 19.61
N LEU A 48 0.70 11.19 18.74
CA LEU A 48 0.24 11.89 17.55
C LEU A 48 -0.53 10.95 16.61
N VAL A 49 0.02 9.77 16.32
CA VAL A 49 -0.66 8.75 15.50
C VAL A 49 -1.98 8.33 16.14
N SER A 50 -2.00 8.14 17.46
CA SER A 50 -3.21 7.81 18.22
C SER A 50 -4.27 8.90 18.09
N ALA A 51 -3.89 10.17 18.25
CA ALA A 51 -4.78 11.32 18.09
C ALA A 51 -5.36 11.40 16.66
N MET A 52 -4.53 11.17 15.63
CA MET A 52 -4.95 11.17 14.24
C MET A 52 -5.93 10.02 13.92
N LEU A 53 -5.67 8.82 14.42
CA LEU A 53 -6.48 7.62 14.14
C LEU A 53 -7.72 7.51 15.05
N GLY A 54 -7.71 8.18 16.20
CA GLY A 54 -8.76 8.05 17.21
C GLY A 54 -8.79 6.68 17.90
N LYS A 55 -7.68 5.96 17.89
CA LYS A 55 -7.52 4.66 18.54
C LYS A 55 -6.66 4.81 19.79
N ALA A 56 -6.95 4.02 20.81
CA ALA A 56 -6.13 3.98 22.01
C ALA A 56 -4.72 3.46 21.68
N ILE A 57 -3.72 3.93 22.42
CA ILE A 57 -2.31 3.52 22.28
C ILE A 57 -2.16 2.01 22.45
N ASP A 58 -2.96 1.41 23.32
CA ASP A 58 -2.97 -0.04 23.56
C ASP A 58 -3.34 -0.85 22.33
N ASP A 59 -4.26 -0.36 21.49
CA ASP A 59 -4.62 -1.03 20.23
C ASP A 59 -3.47 -0.98 19.22
N ILE A 60 -2.74 0.13 19.19
CA ILE A 60 -1.55 0.28 18.30
C ILE A 60 -0.40 -0.59 18.81
N SER A 61 -0.21 -0.68 20.11
CA SER A 61 0.80 -1.51 20.75
C SER A 61 0.53 -2.99 20.53
N ARG A 62 -0.73 -3.45 20.65
CA ARG A 62 -1.13 -4.83 20.33
C ARG A 62 -0.85 -5.20 18.87
N LEU A 63 -1.13 -4.30 17.93
CA LEU A 63 -0.80 -4.50 16.52
C LEU A 63 0.72 -4.63 16.27
N ARG A 64 1.56 -3.98 17.10
CA ARG A 64 3.03 -4.14 17.05
C ARG A 64 3.48 -5.46 17.64
N GLU A 65 2.91 -5.89 18.76
CA GLU A 65 3.23 -7.17 19.42
C GLU A 65 2.82 -8.38 18.57
N GLU A 66 1.69 -8.30 17.89
CA GLU A 66 1.26 -9.35 16.95
C GLU A 66 2.19 -9.49 15.75
N ARG A 67 2.78 -8.39 15.26
CA ARG A 67 3.79 -8.41 14.18
C ARG A 67 5.09 -9.13 14.57
N GLY A 68 5.47 -9.15 15.87
CA GLY A 68 6.69 -9.80 16.35
C GLY A 68 6.60 -11.33 16.42
N LYS A 69 5.44 -11.93 16.18
CA LYS A 69 5.20 -13.37 16.37
C LYS A 69 5.26 -14.20 15.08
N TYR A 70 5.89 -13.68 14.02
CA TYR A 70 6.15 -14.51 12.85
C TYR A 70 7.21 -15.59 13.20
N SER A 71 6.74 -16.72 13.72
CA SER A 71 7.56 -17.90 14.08
C SER A 71 7.22 -19.11 13.21
N GLY A 72 6.58 -18.88 12.04
CA GLY A 72 6.17 -19.94 11.14
C GLY A 72 7.33 -20.55 10.34
N LYS A 73 7.15 -21.79 9.89
CA LYS A 73 7.99 -22.36 8.82
C LYS A 73 8.00 -21.39 7.66
N VAL A 74 9.20 -21.12 7.11
CA VAL A 74 9.36 -20.31 5.90
C VAL A 74 8.65 -21.03 4.75
N GLU A 75 7.45 -20.54 4.41
CA GLU A 75 6.66 -21.02 3.28
C GLU A 75 6.58 -19.86 2.28
N ILE A 76 7.43 -19.92 1.26
CA ILE A 76 7.45 -18.89 0.21
C ILE A 76 6.19 -19.04 -0.63
N VAL A 77 5.36 -18.00 -0.65
CA VAL A 77 4.12 -17.97 -1.44
C VAL A 77 4.32 -17.30 -2.79
N TYR A 78 5.30 -16.41 -2.92
CA TYR A 78 5.67 -15.76 -4.18
C TYR A 78 7.19 -15.61 -4.24
N GLU A 79 7.77 -15.94 -5.36
CA GLU A 79 9.20 -15.76 -5.65
C GLU A 79 9.37 -15.25 -7.08
N ALA A 80 10.18 -14.24 -7.26
CA ALA A 80 10.59 -13.73 -8.55
C ALA A 80 12.11 -13.71 -8.64
N GLU A 81 12.66 -14.18 -9.74
CA GLU A 81 14.08 -14.17 -10.08
C GLU A 81 14.30 -13.32 -11.32
N GLY A 82 15.07 -12.23 -11.22
CA GLY A 82 15.39 -11.33 -12.32
C GLY A 82 14.19 -10.62 -12.94
N LEU A 83 13.13 -10.35 -12.16
CA LEU A 83 11.92 -9.69 -12.64
C LEU A 83 12.23 -8.28 -13.13
N SER A 84 11.79 -7.94 -14.33
CA SER A 84 12.01 -6.64 -14.95
C SER A 84 10.81 -6.20 -15.78
N SER A 85 10.65 -4.89 -15.98
CA SER A 85 9.55 -4.33 -16.77
C SER A 85 10.00 -3.25 -17.74
N ILE A 86 9.14 -2.92 -18.71
CA ILE A 86 9.41 -1.90 -19.72
C ILE A 86 9.52 -0.50 -19.11
N GLU A 87 8.89 -0.25 -17.97
CA GLU A 87 8.91 1.03 -17.24
C GLU A 87 10.22 1.27 -16.46
N GLY A 88 11.31 0.64 -16.89
CA GLY A 88 12.66 0.89 -16.37
C GLY A 88 13.01 0.14 -15.09
N VAL A 89 12.19 -0.82 -14.66
CA VAL A 89 12.55 -1.71 -13.55
C VAL A 89 13.66 -2.64 -14.02
N LYS A 90 14.84 -2.46 -13.40
CA LYS A 90 16.00 -3.35 -13.63
C LYS A 90 15.70 -4.73 -13.02
N PRO A 91 16.33 -5.81 -13.56
CA PRO A 91 16.16 -7.13 -13.00
C PRO A 91 16.41 -7.16 -11.49
N PHE A 92 15.42 -7.65 -10.73
CA PHE A 92 15.51 -7.81 -9.29
C PHE A 92 14.91 -9.14 -8.85
N ASP A 93 15.40 -9.63 -7.72
CA ASP A 93 14.90 -10.82 -7.06
C ASP A 93 14.03 -10.39 -5.88
N PHE A 94 12.93 -11.09 -5.68
CA PHE A 94 11.99 -10.80 -4.60
C PHE A 94 11.28 -12.08 -4.15
N ALA A 95 11.12 -12.23 -2.84
CA ALA A 95 10.33 -13.31 -2.28
C ALA A 95 9.48 -12.80 -1.11
N ILE A 96 8.30 -13.39 -0.95
CA ILE A 96 7.42 -13.13 0.19
C ILE A 96 6.93 -14.44 0.79
N ASN A 97 6.96 -14.52 2.11
CA ASN A 97 6.52 -15.67 2.86
C ASN A 97 5.04 -15.54 3.24
N LYS A 98 4.39 -16.66 3.48
CA LYS A 98 3.02 -16.70 3.97
C LYS A 98 2.88 -15.94 5.29
N GLY A 99 1.93 -15.01 5.35
CA GLY A 99 1.69 -14.18 6.53
C GLY A 99 2.70 -13.05 6.74
N GLU A 100 3.66 -12.86 5.80
CA GLU A 100 4.62 -11.77 5.83
C GLU A 100 4.03 -10.47 5.26
N VAL A 101 4.43 -9.34 5.85
CA VAL A 101 4.21 -8.00 5.30
C VAL A 101 5.54 -7.40 4.91
N ASN A 102 5.78 -7.24 3.64
CA ASN A 102 7.01 -6.68 3.09
C ASN A 102 6.82 -5.20 2.73
N GLY A 103 7.72 -4.33 3.16
CA GLY A 103 7.68 -2.89 2.88
C GLY A 103 8.64 -2.50 1.76
N PHE A 104 8.12 -1.86 0.72
CA PHE A 104 8.94 -1.20 -0.30
C PHE A 104 9.13 0.25 0.08
N THR A 105 10.38 0.69 0.24
CA THR A 105 10.73 2.07 0.54
C THR A 105 11.78 2.61 -0.43
N GLY A 106 11.83 3.92 -0.58
CA GLY A 106 12.80 4.58 -1.45
C GLY A 106 12.37 6.02 -1.76
N LEU A 107 13.27 6.80 -2.30
CA LEU A 107 13.00 8.16 -2.76
C LEU A 107 12.03 8.14 -3.95
N LEU A 108 11.45 9.31 -4.24
CA LEU A 108 10.65 9.49 -5.44
C LEU A 108 11.48 9.12 -6.68
N GLY A 109 10.91 8.29 -7.57
CA GLY A 109 11.60 7.77 -8.75
C GLY A 109 12.57 6.61 -8.49
N SER A 110 12.55 6.01 -7.28
CA SER A 110 13.39 4.83 -6.98
C SER A 110 12.92 3.52 -7.64
N GLY A 111 11.76 3.52 -8.30
CA GLY A 111 11.20 2.34 -8.95
C GLY A 111 10.34 1.44 -8.05
N ARG A 112 9.99 1.87 -6.82
CA ARG A 112 9.19 1.06 -5.88
C ARG A 112 7.79 0.75 -6.41
N SER A 113 7.08 1.76 -6.91
CA SER A 113 5.72 1.59 -7.47
C SER A 113 5.76 0.76 -8.74
N GLU A 114 6.73 1.00 -9.59
CA GLU A 114 6.98 0.26 -10.83
C GLU A 114 7.33 -1.21 -10.54
N SER A 115 8.10 -1.48 -9.47
CA SER A 115 8.42 -2.86 -9.05
C SER A 115 7.16 -3.62 -8.62
N VAL A 116 6.27 -3.00 -7.83
CA VAL A 116 5.00 -3.60 -7.42
C VAL A 116 4.07 -3.80 -8.62
N ARG A 117 4.04 -2.86 -9.57
CA ARG A 117 3.30 -2.98 -10.84
C ARG A 117 3.84 -4.13 -11.69
N ALA A 118 5.16 -4.34 -11.71
CA ALA A 118 5.78 -5.47 -12.40
C ALA A 118 5.41 -6.83 -11.77
N ILE A 119 5.35 -6.92 -10.43
CA ILE A 119 4.91 -8.12 -9.70
C ILE A 119 3.47 -8.51 -10.10
N PHE A 120 2.58 -7.54 -10.26
CA PHE A 120 1.20 -7.74 -10.68
C PHE A 120 1.02 -7.84 -12.20
N ALA A 121 2.09 -7.59 -12.97
CA ALA A 121 2.06 -7.42 -14.43
C ALA A 121 1.07 -6.34 -14.91
N ALA A 122 0.90 -5.27 -14.11
CA ALA A 122 0.22 -4.05 -14.53
C ALA A 122 1.04 -3.33 -15.61
N ASP A 123 2.37 -3.39 -15.49
CA ASP A 123 3.31 -2.99 -16.53
C ASP A 123 3.81 -4.24 -17.26
N ARG A 124 4.17 -4.06 -18.53
CA ARG A 124 4.67 -5.17 -19.36
C ARG A 124 5.97 -5.73 -18.80
N VAL A 125 5.95 -6.97 -18.33
CA VAL A 125 7.11 -7.71 -17.89
C VAL A 125 8.03 -8.00 -19.08
N THR A 126 9.32 -7.72 -18.95
CA THR A 126 10.33 -7.90 -20.00
C THR A 126 11.27 -9.06 -19.73
N GLY A 127 11.35 -9.53 -18.47
CA GLY A 127 12.19 -10.66 -18.10
C GLY A 127 11.91 -11.15 -16.69
N GLY A 128 12.51 -12.27 -16.35
CA GLY A 128 12.42 -12.92 -15.06
C GLY A 128 11.56 -14.18 -15.05
N LYS A 129 11.67 -14.92 -13.95
CA LYS A 129 10.85 -16.10 -13.66
C LYS A 129 10.07 -15.85 -12.39
N VAL A 130 8.86 -16.34 -12.34
CA VAL A 130 7.96 -16.21 -11.18
C VAL A 130 7.50 -17.59 -10.74
N LYS A 131 7.52 -17.82 -9.42
CA LYS A 131 6.92 -18.99 -8.80
C LYS A 131 5.85 -18.56 -7.80
N VAL A 132 4.71 -19.21 -7.81
CA VAL A 132 3.64 -19.03 -6.82
C VAL A 132 3.39 -20.36 -6.14
N ASN A 133 3.48 -20.38 -4.80
CA ASN A 133 3.39 -21.61 -4.01
C ASN A 133 4.31 -22.74 -4.52
N GLY A 134 5.55 -22.36 -4.90
CA GLY A 134 6.58 -23.28 -5.40
C GLY A 134 6.42 -23.72 -6.86
N ASN A 135 5.35 -23.35 -7.54
CA ASN A 135 5.10 -23.69 -8.94
C ASN A 135 5.49 -22.54 -9.86
N GLU A 136 6.29 -22.82 -10.90
CA GLU A 136 6.63 -21.83 -11.92
C GLU A 136 5.36 -21.44 -12.70
N VAL A 137 5.09 -20.15 -12.79
CA VAL A 137 3.93 -19.58 -13.45
C VAL A 137 4.35 -18.48 -14.41
N LYS A 138 3.60 -18.31 -15.48
CA LYS A 138 3.78 -17.20 -16.42
C LYS A 138 2.75 -16.12 -16.13
N ILE A 139 3.21 -15.02 -15.53
CA ILE A 139 2.38 -13.84 -15.29
C ILE A 139 2.78 -12.78 -16.30
N SER A 140 1.94 -12.50 -17.28
CA SER A 140 2.19 -11.56 -18.38
C SER A 140 1.18 -10.41 -18.45
N LYS A 141 0.09 -10.51 -17.71
CA LYS A 141 -0.99 -9.51 -17.60
C LYS A 141 -1.67 -9.61 -16.23
N PRO A 142 -2.36 -8.56 -15.77
CA PRO A 142 -3.04 -8.53 -14.47
C PRO A 142 -3.96 -9.74 -14.20
N LYS A 143 -4.67 -10.22 -15.21
CA LYS A 143 -5.55 -11.38 -15.06
C LYS A 143 -4.78 -12.64 -14.65
N ASP A 144 -3.60 -12.88 -15.21
CA ASP A 144 -2.77 -14.05 -14.86
C ASP A 144 -2.34 -13.98 -13.38
N ALA A 145 -1.98 -12.76 -12.89
CA ALA A 145 -1.66 -12.53 -11.48
C ALA A 145 -2.88 -12.81 -10.57
N MET A 146 -4.06 -12.32 -10.96
CA MET A 146 -5.31 -12.54 -10.21
C MET A 146 -5.69 -14.02 -10.16
N GLU A 147 -5.49 -14.78 -11.24
CA GLU A 147 -5.70 -16.23 -11.29
C GLU A 147 -4.74 -16.99 -10.36
N CYS A 148 -3.56 -16.42 -10.09
CA CYS A 148 -2.61 -16.90 -9.08
C CYS A 148 -2.92 -16.45 -7.65
N GLY A 149 -4.01 -15.71 -7.43
CA GLY A 149 -4.40 -15.20 -6.12
C GLY A 149 -3.68 -13.90 -5.70
N ILE A 150 -3.03 -13.19 -6.63
CA ILE A 150 -2.36 -11.93 -6.37
C ILE A 150 -3.33 -10.78 -6.63
N GLY A 151 -3.55 -9.92 -5.64
CA GLY A 151 -4.30 -8.68 -5.76
C GLY A 151 -3.39 -7.47 -5.80
N TYR A 152 -3.81 -6.40 -6.46
CA TYR A 152 -3.10 -5.13 -6.53
C TYR A 152 -4.01 -3.96 -6.15
N LEU A 153 -3.53 -3.11 -5.26
CA LEU A 153 -4.19 -1.88 -4.89
C LEU A 153 -3.27 -0.71 -5.28
N PRO A 154 -3.65 0.11 -6.25
CA PRO A 154 -2.79 1.18 -6.75
C PRO A 154 -2.64 2.33 -5.75
N GLU A 155 -1.53 3.07 -5.87
CA GLU A 155 -1.24 4.28 -5.08
C GLU A 155 -2.26 5.38 -5.39
N ASP A 156 -2.52 5.66 -6.67
CA ASP A 156 -3.60 6.55 -7.10
C ASP A 156 -4.95 5.81 -7.09
N ARG A 157 -5.64 5.94 -5.96
CA ARG A 157 -6.96 5.31 -5.78
C ARG A 157 -8.04 5.87 -6.70
N LYS A 158 -7.94 7.13 -7.11
CA LYS A 158 -8.95 7.79 -7.94
C LYS A 158 -8.73 7.55 -9.43
N GLY A 159 -7.47 7.60 -9.87
CA GLY A 159 -7.11 7.41 -11.27
C GLY A 159 -7.10 5.94 -11.67
N ASP A 160 -6.44 5.11 -10.85
CA ASP A 160 -6.16 3.72 -11.19
C ASP A 160 -6.97 2.71 -10.36
N GLY A 161 -7.52 3.13 -9.21
CA GLY A 161 -8.12 2.21 -8.25
C GLY A 161 -9.63 2.02 -8.39
N ILE A 162 -10.34 2.93 -9.05
CA ILE A 162 -11.79 2.87 -9.26
C ILE A 162 -12.18 3.30 -10.67
N ILE A 163 -13.26 2.72 -11.18
CA ILE A 163 -13.93 3.21 -12.39
C ILE A 163 -15.07 4.14 -11.94
N GLN A 164 -14.90 5.43 -12.15
CA GLN A 164 -15.77 6.48 -11.59
C GLN A 164 -17.22 6.38 -12.07
N ASP A 165 -17.45 5.88 -13.29
CA ASP A 165 -18.78 5.72 -13.88
C ASP A 165 -19.53 4.48 -13.38
N LEU A 166 -18.87 3.61 -12.63
CA LEU A 166 -19.47 2.42 -12.05
C LEU A 166 -19.97 2.68 -10.62
N SER A 167 -21.01 1.94 -10.23
CA SER A 167 -21.46 1.97 -8.84
C SER A 167 -20.40 1.42 -7.88
N VAL A 168 -20.51 1.74 -6.59
CA VAL A 168 -19.63 1.18 -5.55
C VAL A 168 -19.65 -0.35 -5.59
N ARG A 169 -20.83 -0.95 -5.72
CA ARG A 169 -20.98 -2.40 -5.84
C ARG A 169 -20.22 -2.96 -7.04
N ASP A 170 -20.37 -2.33 -8.21
CA ASP A 170 -19.73 -2.84 -9.43
C ASP A 170 -18.21 -2.72 -9.35
N ASN A 171 -17.68 -1.65 -8.73
CA ASN A 171 -16.26 -1.55 -8.44
C ASN A 171 -15.78 -2.65 -7.49
N LEU A 172 -16.53 -2.99 -6.43
CA LEU A 172 -16.15 -4.03 -5.47
C LEU A 172 -16.08 -5.43 -6.10
N ILE A 173 -17.03 -5.76 -6.99
CA ILE A 173 -17.10 -7.07 -7.63
C ILE A 173 -16.28 -7.18 -8.92
N LEU A 174 -15.73 -6.08 -9.42
CA LEU A 174 -15.07 -6.00 -10.73
C LEU A 174 -13.97 -7.07 -10.89
N ALA A 175 -13.08 -7.18 -9.92
CA ALA A 175 -11.99 -8.16 -9.94
C ALA A 175 -12.51 -9.60 -10.02
N GLN A 176 -13.53 -9.92 -9.23
CA GLN A 176 -14.16 -11.24 -9.27
C GLN A 176 -14.90 -11.48 -10.59
N GLN A 177 -15.54 -10.45 -11.16
CA GLN A 177 -16.19 -10.53 -12.46
C GLN A 177 -15.19 -10.85 -13.58
N VAL A 178 -14.01 -10.23 -13.55
CA VAL A 178 -12.92 -10.52 -14.50
C VAL A 178 -12.46 -11.97 -14.42
N LEU A 179 -12.31 -12.51 -13.20
CA LEU A 179 -11.94 -13.92 -12.99
C LEU A 179 -13.03 -14.88 -13.44
N LYS A 180 -14.28 -14.57 -13.12
CA LYS A 180 -15.45 -15.41 -13.51
C LYS A 180 -15.70 -15.41 -15.03
N GLY A 181 -15.30 -14.32 -15.69
CA GLY A 181 -15.45 -14.11 -17.13
C GLY A 181 -16.65 -13.22 -17.47
N PHE A 182 -16.49 -12.44 -18.55
CA PHE A 182 -17.46 -11.42 -18.97
C PHE A 182 -18.87 -11.98 -19.23
N TRP A 183 -18.97 -13.20 -19.76
CA TRP A 183 -20.24 -13.83 -20.11
C TRP A 183 -20.93 -14.54 -18.93
N HIS A 184 -20.36 -14.50 -17.72
CA HIS A 184 -20.88 -15.12 -16.53
C HIS A 184 -21.16 -14.06 -15.44
N PRO A 185 -22.19 -13.22 -15.63
CA PRO A 185 -22.48 -12.16 -14.66
C PRO A 185 -22.84 -12.73 -13.28
N PHE A 186 -22.55 -11.99 -12.23
CA PHE A 186 -22.99 -12.34 -10.89
C PHE A 186 -24.53 -12.31 -10.80
N LYS A 187 -25.10 -13.33 -10.18
CA LYS A 187 -26.50 -13.25 -9.74
C LYS A 187 -26.60 -12.22 -8.61
N LYS A 188 -27.78 -11.58 -8.50
CA LYS A 188 -28.01 -10.53 -7.49
C LYS A 188 -27.62 -10.98 -6.07
N ALA A 189 -27.96 -12.24 -5.69
CA ALA A 189 -27.62 -12.81 -4.39
C ALA A 189 -26.12 -13.15 -4.18
N GLU A 190 -25.31 -13.15 -5.22
CA GLU A 190 -23.86 -13.37 -5.13
C GLU A 190 -23.09 -12.02 -5.04
N ALA A 191 -23.79 -10.91 -5.32
CA ALA A 191 -23.24 -9.57 -5.34
C ALA A 191 -23.67 -8.72 -4.12
N GLU A 192 -24.50 -9.26 -3.27
CA GLU A 192 -24.91 -8.74 -1.95
C GLU A 192 -24.05 -9.36 -0.84
#